data_a4a7dcdd0d6525a731fabd5f833f517b
#
_entry.id   a4a7dcdd0d6525a731fabd5f833f517b
#
_cell.length_a   1.000
_cell.length_b   1.000
_cell.length_c   1.000
_cell.angle_alpha   90.00
_cell.angle_beta   90.00
_cell.angle_gamma   90.00
#
_symmetry.space_group_name_H-M   'P 1'
#
loop_
_entity.id
_entity.type
_entity.pdbx_description
1 polymer ?
#
loop_
_entity_poly.entity_id
_entity_poly.type
_entity_poly.pdbx_seq_one_letter_code
_entity_poly.pdbx_strand_id
1 'polypeptide(L)'
;MNEQEFLNWCKVEVAKYANNHLDKSDNKQITKNDVFMVWCAKVLQNNKALLSTTLFDGMYYECTYNGDKKEMYIDAYKKWENYKVEK
;
A
#
# COMPACT_ATOMS: atom_id res chain seq x y z
N MET A 1 -15.31 2.79 -10.17
CA MET A 1 -13.99 3.37 -9.80
C MET A 1 -12.95 2.90 -10.81
N ASN A 2 -12.22 3.83 -11.40
CA ASN A 2 -11.15 3.47 -12.33
C ASN A 2 -9.85 3.18 -11.56
N GLU A 3 -8.86 2.69 -12.28
CA GLU A 3 -7.57 2.32 -11.68
C GLU A 3 -6.89 3.50 -11.00
N GLN A 4 -6.92 4.66 -11.62
CA GLN A 4 -6.27 5.85 -11.08
C GLN A 4 -6.90 6.28 -9.76
N GLU A 5 -8.23 6.28 -9.70
CA GLU A 5 -8.95 6.61 -8.47
C GLU A 5 -8.65 5.61 -7.36
N PHE A 6 -8.62 4.32 -7.70
CA PHE A 6 -8.31 3.26 -6.77
C PHE A 6 -6.90 3.43 -6.19
N LEU A 7 -5.91 3.64 -7.07
CA LEU A 7 -4.52 3.80 -6.64
C LEU A 7 -4.33 5.05 -5.78
N ASN A 8 -4.99 6.15 -6.14
CA ASN A 8 -4.90 7.36 -5.34
C ASN A 8 -5.48 7.14 -3.93
N TRP A 9 -6.61 6.46 -3.85
CA TRP A 9 -7.22 6.12 -2.57
C TRP A 9 -6.29 5.24 -1.73
N CYS A 10 -5.71 4.21 -2.35
CA CYS A 10 -4.75 3.33 -1.68
C CYS A 10 -3.57 4.12 -1.12
N LYS A 11 -3.00 5.02 -1.92
CA LYS A 11 -1.84 5.81 -1.50
C LYS A 11 -2.15 6.70 -0.31
N VAL A 12 -3.34 7.32 -0.31
CA VAL A 12 -3.76 8.17 0.81
C VAL A 12 -3.91 7.34 2.09
N GLU A 13 -4.57 6.19 1.99
CA GLU A 13 -4.81 5.34 3.16
C GLU A 13 -3.52 4.71 3.69
N VAL A 14 -2.62 4.29 2.81
CA VAL A 14 -1.32 3.75 3.21
C VAL A 14 -0.50 4.82 3.93
N ALA A 15 -0.50 6.05 3.41
CA ALA A 15 0.23 7.15 4.06
C ALA A 15 -0.33 7.41 5.45
N LYS A 16 -1.64 7.40 5.62
CA LYS A 16 -2.27 7.56 6.93
C LYS A 16 -1.83 6.47 7.90
N TYR A 17 -1.87 5.23 7.45
CA TYR A 17 -1.45 4.11 8.28
C TYR A 17 0.01 4.24 8.71
N ALA A 18 0.89 4.51 7.76
CA ALA A 18 2.32 4.66 8.02
C ALA A 18 2.58 5.78 9.03
N ASN A 19 1.92 6.92 8.84
CA ASN A 19 2.10 8.06 9.75
C ASN A 19 1.63 7.75 11.17
N ASN A 20 0.57 6.95 11.30
CA ASN A 20 0.08 6.55 12.62
C ASN A 20 1.04 5.62 13.36
N HIS A 21 1.95 4.99 12.64
CA HIS A 21 2.92 4.05 13.19
C HIS A 21 4.35 4.59 13.25
N LEU A 22 4.56 5.83 12.81
CA LEU A 22 5.86 6.48 12.92
C LEU A 22 6.08 7.00 14.33
N ASP A 23 7.34 7.05 14.74
CA ASP A 23 7.71 7.64 16.02
C ASP A 23 7.46 9.15 15.95
N LYS A 24 6.60 9.64 16.83
CA LYS A 24 6.22 11.04 16.86
C LYS A 24 7.39 11.96 17.21
N SER A 25 8.41 11.43 17.85
CA SER A 25 9.60 12.23 18.22
C SER A 25 10.44 12.61 17.01
N ASP A 26 10.30 11.90 15.89
CA ASP A 26 11.06 12.15 14.67
C ASP A 26 10.50 13.29 13.83
N ASN A 27 9.29 13.74 14.11
CA ASN A 27 8.57 14.73 13.30
C ASN A 27 8.52 14.37 11.82
N LYS A 28 8.63 13.09 11.53
CA LYS A 28 8.57 12.60 10.15
C LYS A 28 7.14 12.25 9.80
N GLN A 29 6.71 12.74 8.64
CA GLN A 29 5.44 12.33 8.05
C GLN A 29 5.63 12.11 6.57
N ILE A 30 4.91 11.14 6.02
CA ILE A 30 4.90 10.92 4.58
C ILE A 30 3.55 11.34 4.01
N THR A 31 3.54 11.63 2.72
CA THR A 31 2.33 11.91 1.97
C THR A 31 2.09 10.80 0.96
N LYS A 32 0.97 10.87 0.27
CA LYS A 32 0.68 9.90 -0.79
C LYS A 32 1.77 9.86 -1.86
N ASN A 33 2.52 10.93 -2.01
CA ASN A 33 3.60 10.99 -3.00
C ASN A 33 4.81 10.15 -2.60
N ASP A 34 4.89 9.74 -1.34
CA ASP A 34 5.94 8.84 -0.85
C ASP A 34 5.53 7.38 -0.91
N VAL A 35 4.32 7.12 -1.37
CA VAL A 35 3.78 5.77 -1.53
C VAL A 35 3.84 5.41 -3.01
N PHE A 36 4.37 4.24 -3.32
CA PHE A 36 4.47 3.78 -4.71
C PHE A 36 3.84 2.42 -4.88
N MET A 37 3.36 2.17 -6.08
CA MET A 37 2.74 0.91 -6.45
C MET A 37 3.81 -0.07 -6.91
N VAL A 38 3.79 -1.29 -6.36
CA VAL A 38 4.65 -2.38 -6.81
C VAL A 38 3.99 -3.09 -7.99
N TRP A 39 2.70 -3.42 -7.84
CA TRP A 39 1.89 -3.96 -8.93
C TRP A 39 0.41 -3.74 -8.62
N CYS A 40 -0.41 -3.82 -9.66
CA CYS A 40 -1.87 -3.80 -9.48
C CYS A 40 -2.53 -4.69 -10.53
N ALA A 41 -3.74 -5.13 -10.21
CA ALA A 41 -4.54 -5.96 -11.08
C ALA A 41 -6.01 -5.64 -10.88
N LYS A 42 -6.79 -5.83 -11.93
CA LYS A 42 -8.25 -5.67 -11.88
C LYS A 42 -8.91 -6.94 -12.38
N VAL A 43 -9.84 -7.47 -11.59
CA VAL A 43 -10.63 -8.65 -11.98
C VAL A 43 -12.09 -8.31 -11.76
N LEU A 44 -12.82 -8.16 -12.85
CA LEU A 44 -14.24 -7.75 -12.83
C LEU A 44 -14.39 -6.41 -12.13
N GLN A 45 -15.18 -6.33 -11.05
CA GLN A 45 -15.37 -5.10 -10.28
C GLN A 45 -14.33 -4.89 -9.18
N ASN A 46 -13.43 -5.85 -9.03
CA ASN A 46 -12.47 -5.85 -7.93
C ASN A 46 -11.10 -5.35 -8.39
N ASN A 47 -10.45 -4.57 -7.55
CA ASN A 47 -9.11 -4.07 -7.80
C ASN A 47 -8.19 -4.51 -6.67
N LYS A 48 -6.96 -4.85 -7.02
CA LYS A 48 -5.96 -5.27 -6.04
C LYS A 48 -4.62 -4.64 -6.38
N ALA A 49 -3.90 -4.18 -5.37
CA ALA A 49 -2.59 -3.57 -5.58
C ALA A 49 -1.68 -3.85 -4.40
N LEU A 50 -0.40 -3.97 -4.69
CA LEU A 50 0.63 -4.04 -3.67
C LEU A 50 1.41 -2.72 -3.73
N LEU A 51 1.53 -2.07 -2.58
CA LEU A 51 2.19 -0.78 -2.47
C LEU A 51 3.26 -0.83 -1.38
N SER A 52 4.17 0.12 -1.45
CA SER A 52 5.17 0.32 -0.41
C SER A 52 5.44 1.82 -0.29
N THR A 53 6.35 2.19 0.60
CA THR A 53 6.68 3.59 0.83
C THR A 53 8.18 3.80 0.75
N THR A 54 8.58 5.07 0.74
CA THR A 54 9.99 5.45 0.75
C THR A 54 10.65 5.28 2.12
N LEU A 55 9.88 4.88 3.13
CA LEU A 55 10.43 4.60 4.46
C LEU A 55 11.22 3.30 4.44
N PHE A 56 12.29 3.25 5.26
CA PHE A 56 13.14 2.07 5.38
C PHE A 56 12.63 1.13 6.49
N ASP A 57 11.34 0.83 6.48
CA ASP A 57 10.73 -0.01 7.49
C ASP A 57 10.39 -1.42 6.99
N GLY A 58 10.61 -1.68 5.70
CA GLY A 58 10.35 -2.99 5.10
C GLY A 58 8.87 -3.33 4.98
N MET A 59 8.00 -2.37 5.11
CA MET A 59 6.56 -2.61 5.06
C MET A 59 6.02 -2.63 3.64
N TYR A 60 5.06 -3.52 3.41
CA TYR A 60 4.30 -3.61 2.17
C TYR A 60 2.82 -3.63 2.53
N TYR A 61 2.01 -3.10 1.62
CA TYR A 61 0.58 -2.94 1.86
C TYR A 61 -0.19 -3.50 0.67
N GLU A 62 -1.05 -4.48 0.94
CA GLU A 62 -1.90 -5.04 -0.09
C GLU A 62 -3.30 -4.46 0.07
N CYS A 63 -3.72 -3.70 -0.93
CA CYS A 63 -5.03 -3.08 -0.95
C CYS A 63 -5.97 -3.90 -1.83
N THR A 64 -7.13 -4.23 -1.31
CA THR A 64 -8.13 -4.99 -2.04
C THR A 64 -9.46 -4.25 -2.01
N TYR A 65 -9.95 -3.87 -3.18
CA TYR A 65 -11.24 -3.20 -3.31
C TYR A 65 -12.28 -4.16 -3.85
N ASN A 66 -13.37 -4.30 -3.11
CA ASN A 66 -14.54 -5.08 -3.54
C ASN A 66 -15.56 -4.09 -4.10
N GLY A 67 -15.73 -4.10 -5.44
CA GLY A 67 -16.61 -3.16 -6.11
C GLY A 67 -18.09 -3.36 -5.81
N ASP A 68 -18.51 -4.59 -5.52
CA ASP A 68 -19.90 -4.88 -5.21
C ASP A 68 -20.31 -4.29 -3.86
N LYS A 69 -19.41 -4.37 -2.89
CA LYS A 69 -19.66 -3.85 -1.53
C LYS A 69 -19.14 -2.45 -1.32
N LYS A 70 -18.37 -1.92 -2.27
CA LYS A 70 -17.71 -0.61 -2.17
C LYS A 70 -16.86 -0.48 -0.92
N GLU A 71 -16.11 -1.55 -0.64
CA GLU A 71 -15.23 -1.63 0.52
C GLU A 71 -13.80 -1.87 0.08
N MET A 72 -12.87 -1.29 0.81
CA MET A 72 -11.45 -1.53 0.59
C MET A 72 -10.82 -2.06 1.87
N TYR A 73 -10.01 -3.10 1.71
CA TYR A 73 -9.25 -3.70 2.80
C TYR A 73 -7.76 -3.46 2.55
N ILE A 74 -7.02 -3.21 3.61
CA ILE A 74 -5.58 -3.02 3.53
C ILE A 74 -4.93 -4.00 4.48
N ASP A 75 -4.07 -4.86 3.93
CA ASP A 75 -3.27 -5.80 4.69
C ASP A 75 -1.85 -5.27 4.76
N ALA A 76 -1.32 -5.09 5.95
CA ALA A 76 0.03 -4.58 6.16
C ALA A 76 0.96 -5.74 6.46
N TYR A 77 2.01 -5.87 5.65
CA TYR A 77 3.00 -6.94 5.77
C TYR A 77 4.38 -6.36 5.98
N LYS A 78 5.17 -7.04 6.79
CA LYS A 78 6.57 -6.68 6.91
C LYS A 78 7.42 -7.68 6.14
N LYS A 79 8.30 -7.18 5.29
CA LYS A 79 9.24 -8.00 4.55
C LYS A 79 10.23 -8.61 5.53
N TRP A 80 10.22 -9.94 5.63
CA TRP A 80 11.07 -10.66 6.58
C TRP A 80 12.47 -10.83 6.04
N GLU A 81 12.57 -11.26 4.79
CA GLU A 81 13.86 -11.64 4.22
C GLU A 81 13.78 -11.60 2.71
N ASN A 82 14.89 -11.31 2.09
CA ASN A 82 15.05 -11.40 0.64
C ASN A 82 16.33 -12.15 0.36
N TYR A 83 16.23 -13.29 -0.31
CA TYR A 83 17.42 -14.04 -0.68
C TYR A 83 17.30 -14.55 -2.10
N LYS A 84 18.46 -14.77 -2.72
CA LYS A 84 18.55 -15.18 -4.11
C LYS A 84 18.59 -16.69 -4.21
N VAL A 85 17.83 -17.23 -5.14
CA VAL A 85 17.84 -18.65 -5.47
C VAL A 85 18.29 -18.77 -6.91
N GLU A 86 19.30 -19.61 -7.14
CA GLU A 86 19.80 -19.88 -8.49
C GLU A 86 19.41 -21.28 -8.92
N LYS A 87 19.18 -21.43 -10.23
CA LYS A 87 18.80 -22.70 -10.80
C LYS A 87 20.00 -23.33 -11.52
#